data_5d9af557b134a20665fdae6e8a782525
#
_entry.id   5d9af557b134a20665fdae6e8a782525
#
_cell.length_a   1.000
_cell.length_b   1.000
_cell.length_c   1.000
_cell.angle_alpha   90.00
_cell.angle_beta   90.00
_cell.angle_gamma   90.00
#
_symmetry.space_group_name_H-M   'P 1'
#
loop_
_entity.id
_entity.type
_entity.pdbx_description
1 polymer ?
#
loop_
_entity_poly.entity_id
_entity_poly.type
_entity_poly.pdbx_seq_one_letter_code
_entity_poly.pdbx_strand_id
1 'polypeptide(L)'
;MSKIKDEAGKTQAEESPAARNARFRALARQAPESPGVYVMRDRTGAIIYVGKAKILKNRLSSYFSGRKDIKTRHLVSRVESIEWILAGSEYEALLIENNLIKEHNPKYNINLKDGKTYPSIRITAEEYPRVFRTRRIIDDGSEYYGPFPSAETIDIYLELIKKLFPLRRCV
;
A
#
# COMPACT_ATOMS: atom_id res chain seq x y z
N MET A 1 34.87 13.13 44.75
CA MET A 1 33.53 12.80 44.17
C MET A 1 33.39 13.60 42.88
N SER A 2 33.66 12.92 41.78
CA SER A 2 33.72 13.51 40.43
C SER A 2 32.33 13.45 39.80
N LYS A 3 31.82 14.62 39.38
CA LYS A 3 30.58 14.71 38.57
C LYS A 3 30.94 14.48 37.13
N ILE A 4 30.57 13.33 36.57
CA ILE A 4 30.57 13.08 35.14
C ILE A 4 29.37 13.82 34.58
N LYS A 5 29.62 14.82 33.72
CA LYS A 5 28.59 15.45 32.90
C LYS A 5 28.47 14.65 31.60
N ASP A 6 27.32 14.01 31.39
CA ASP A 6 27.00 13.44 30.11
C ASP A 6 26.62 14.54 29.12
N GLU A 7 27.50 14.77 28.16
CA GLU A 7 27.23 15.56 26.96
C GLU A 7 26.51 14.69 25.93
N ALA A 8 25.21 14.67 25.94
CA ALA A 8 24.38 14.11 24.84
C ALA A 8 23.07 14.88 24.68
N GLY A 9 23.19 16.21 24.58
CA GLY A 9 22.09 17.12 24.25
C GLY A 9 22.26 17.72 22.85
N LYS A 10 22.35 16.93 21.80
CA LYS A 10 22.15 17.46 20.44
C LYS A 10 20.66 17.73 20.24
N THR A 11 20.24 18.95 20.54
CA THR A 11 18.98 19.53 20.08
C THR A 11 19.00 19.50 18.55
N GLN A 12 18.29 18.54 17.95
CA GLN A 12 18.06 18.56 16.51
C GLN A 12 17.25 19.82 16.22
N ALA A 13 17.88 20.80 15.58
CA ALA A 13 17.21 22.00 15.11
C ALA A 13 16.02 21.57 14.24
N GLU A 14 14.82 22.03 14.58
CA GLU A 14 13.62 21.69 13.82
C GLU A 14 13.79 22.13 12.36
N GLU A 15 13.86 21.14 11.46
CA GLU A 15 13.97 21.37 10.01
C GLU A 15 12.78 22.21 9.54
N SER A 16 13.02 23.34 8.89
CA SER A 16 11.93 24.17 8.37
C SER A 16 11.08 23.39 7.36
N PRO A 17 9.77 23.67 7.24
CA PRO A 17 8.91 23.00 6.26
C PRO A 17 9.40 23.11 4.81
N ALA A 18 10.08 24.20 4.47
CA ALA A 18 10.67 24.41 3.15
C ALA A 18 11.89 23.51 2.93
N ALA A 19 12.80 23.42 3.90
CA ALA A 19 13.99 22.56 3.85
C ALA A 19 13.57 21.07 3.76
N ARG A 20 12.59 20.67 4.57
CA ARG A 20 12.04 19.32 4.55
C ARG A 20 11.42 18.96 3.18
N ASN A 21 10.65 19.86 2.59
CA ASN A 21 10.11 19.65 1.25
C ASN A 21 11.21 19.54 0.19
N ALA A 22 12.29 20.34 0.30
CA ALA A 22 13.43 20.26 -0.59
C ALA A 22 14.16 18.90 -0.47
N ARG A 23 14.37 18.42 0.75
CA ARG A 23 14.95 17.10 1.05
C ARG A 23 14.14 15.97 0.39
N PHE A 24 12.83 15.97 0.58
CA PHE A 24 11.97 14.92 -0.02
C PHE A 24 11.87 15.03 -1.54
N ARG A 25 11.93 16.23 -2.11
CA ARG A 25 12.02 16.39 -3.57
C ARG A 25 13.33 15.79 -4.12
N ALA A 26 14.43 16.00 -3.44
CA ALA A 26 15.72 15.42 -3.84
C ALA A 26 15.67 13.88 -3.73
N LEU A 27 15.14 13.36 -2.63
CA LEU A 27 14.95 11.92 -2.42
C LEU A 27 14.05 11.29 -3.50
N ALA A 28 12.92 11.92 -3.81
CA ALA A 28 11.99 11.44 -4.83
C ALA A 28 12.61 11.37 -6.25
N ARG A 29 13.55 12.28 -6.56
CA ARG A 29 14.29 12.25 -7.83
C ARG A 29 15.28 11.08 -7.94
N GLN A 30 15.75 10.58 -6.80
CA GLN A 30 16.67 9.43 -6.72
C GLN A 30 15.92 8.09 -6.79
N ALA A 31 14.60 8.11 -6.62
CA ALA A 31 13.79 6.90 -6.72
C ALA A 31 13.87 6.29 -8.14
N PRO A 32 13.86 4.95 -8.24
CA PRO A 32 13.95 4.26 -9.52
C PRO A 32 12.75 4.51 -10.44
N GLU A 33 12.98 4.42 -11.74
CA GLU A 33 11.94 4.44 -12.78
C GLU A 33 11.37 3.02 -13.02
N SER A 34 11.07 2.31 -11.93
CA SER A 34 10.61 0.93 -11.93
C SER A 34 9.37 0.77 -11.06
N PRO A 35 8.59 -0.31 -11.25
CA PRO A 35 7.50 -0.66 -10.35
C PRO A 35 8.00 -0.91 -8.94
N GLY A 36 7.15 -0.62 -7.96
CA GLY A 36 7.48 -0.90 -6.57
C GLY A 36 6.47 -0.33 -5.58
N VAL A 37 6.79 -0.52 -4.32
CA VAL A 37 6.01 -0.05 -3.17
C VAL A 37 6.86 0.95 -2.39
N TYR A 38 6.24 2.03 -1.93
CA TYR A 38 6.88 3.00 -1.06
C TYR A 38 6.17 3.04 0.29
N VAL A 39 6.96 3.22 1.33
CA VAL A 39 6.54 3.24 2.73
C VAL A 39 6.92 4.59 3.32
N MET A 40 5.97 5.26 3.92
CA MET A 40 6.18 6.53 4.62
C MET A 40 6.05 6.33 6.12
N ARG A 41 7.07 6.79 6.87
CA ARG A 41 7.11 6.71 8.33
C ARG A 41 7.05 8.09 8.94
N ASP A 42 6.50 8.17 10.13
CA ASP A 42 6.52 9.38 10.94
C ASP A 42 7.78 9.47 11.84
N ARG A 43 7.85 10.51 12.68
CA ARG A 43 8.97 10.76 13.60
C ARG A 43 9.18 9.64 14.62
N THR A 44 8.17 8.84 14.90
CA THR A 44 8.29 7.69 15.82
C THR A 44 8.78 6.42 15.12
N GLY A 45 8.97 6.46 13.79
CA GLY A 45 9.29 5.30 12.96
C GLY A 45 8.07 4.48 12.55
N ALA A 46 6.87 4.85 13.01
CA ALA A 46 5.64 4.15 12.65
C ALA A 46 5.31 4.32 11.16
N ILE A 47 4.89 3.23 10.52
CA ILE A 47 4.41 3.27 9.14
C ILE A 47 3.03 3.94 9.14
N ILE A 48 2.95 5.11 8.49
CA ILE A 48 1.72 5.90 8.39
C ILE A 48 1.04 5.79 7.04
N TYR A 49 1.79 5.41 5.99
CA TYR A 49 1.25 5.21 4.65
C TYR A 49 2.10 4.21 3.86
N VAL A 50 1.44 3.36 3.09
CA VAL A 50 2.02 2.47 2.10
C VAL A 50 1.33 2.72 0.76
N GLY A 51 2.08 2.72 -0.35
CA GLY A 51 1.49 2.88 -1.67
C GLY A 51 2.32 2.23 -2.76
N LYS A 52 1.66 1.72 -3.78
CA LYS A 52 2.32 1.18 -4.97
C LYS A 52 2.49 2.22 -6.08
N ALA A 53 3.44 1.97 -6.95
CA ALA A 53 3.67 2.77 -8.16
C ALA A 53 4.10 1.89 -9.33
N LYS A 54 3.68 2.25 -10.53
CA LYS A 54 4.25 1.73 -11.78
C LYS A 54 5.65 2.29 -12.01
N ILE A 55 5.85 3.55 -11.65
CA ILE A 55 7.13 4.27 -11.70
C ILE A 55 7.27 5.03 -10.38
N LEU A 56 8.13 4.52 -9.48
CA LEU A 56 8.33 5.06 -8.13
C LEU A 56 8.72 6.54 -8.16
N LYS A 57 9.67 6.94 -9.02
CA LYS A 57 10.14 8.30 -9.18
C LYS A 57 9.01 9.29 -9.48
N ASN A 58 8.15 8.97 -10.45
CA ASN A 58 7.03 9.84 -10.83
C ASN A 58 6.02 9.96 -9.70
N ARG A 59 5.69 8.84 -9.06
CA ARG A 59 4.73 8.80 -7.97
C ARG A 59 5.22 9.57 -6.75
N LEU A 60 6.46 9.35 -6.31
CA LEU A 60 7.04 10.06 -5.18
C LEU A 60 7.18 11.55 -5.47
N SER A 61 7.62 11.93 -6.67
CA SER A 61 7.73 13.33 -7.07
C SER A 61 6.38 14.06 -7.02
N SER A 62 5.27 13.39 -7.33
CA SER A 62 3.92 13.98 -7.29
C SER A 62 3.49 14.41 -5.87
N TYR A 63 3.99 13.74 -4.82
CA TYR A 63 3.71 14.15 -3.43
C TYR A 63 4.35 15.46 -3.03
N PHE A 64 5.46 15.84 -3.67
CA PHE A 64 6.25 17.01 -3.28
C PHE A 64 6.22 18.13 -4.33
N SER A 65 5.43 17.99 -5.41
CA SER A 65 5.23 18.97 -6.48
C SER A 65 3.78 19.44 -6.55
N GLY A 66 3.54 20.65 -7.06
CA GLY A 66 2.23 21.20 -7.41
C GLY A 66 1.25 21.43 -6.22
N ARG A 67 0.00 21.69 -6.58
CA ARG A 67 -1.12 21.81 -5.61
C ARG A 67 -1.51 20.43 -5.11
N LYS A 68 -1.62 20.29 -3.79
CA LYS A 68 -2.00 19.04 -3.11
C LYS A 68 -3.39 19.20 -2.51
N ASP A 69 -4.16 18.12 -2.51
CA ASP A 69 -5.38 18.03 -1.73
C ASP A 69 -5.09 18.07 -0.22
N ILE A 70 -6.13 18.28 0.58
CA ILE A 70 -6.00 18.40 2.04
C ILE A 70 -5.42 17.13 2.66
N LYS A 71 -5.84 15.95 2.19
CA LYS A 71 -5.37 14.65 2.72
C LYS A 71 -3.89 14.45 2.45
N THR A 72 -3.44 14.71 1.21
CA THR A 72 -2.02 14.61 0.83
C THR A 72 -1.17 15.62 1.59
N ARG A 73 -1.65 16.84 1.84
CA ARG A 73 -0.95 17.81 2.68
C ARG A 73 -0.77 17.32 4.11
N HIS A 74 -1.81 16.76 4.71
CA HIS A 74 -1.76 16.17 6.04
C HIS A 74 -0.78 14.99 6.12
N LEU A 75 -0.80 14.07 5.15
CA LEU A 75 0.15 12.98 5.07
C LEU A 75 1.58 13.52 5.01
N VAL A 76 1.88 14.35 4.00
CA VAL A 76 3.23 14.91 3.77
C VAL A 76 3.74 15.70 4.99
N SER A 77 2.87 16.37 5.74
CA SER A 77 3.28 17.08 6.96
C SER A 77 3.72 16.16 8.11
N ARG A 78 3.39 14.89 8.08
CA ARG A 78 3.74 13.90 9.11
C ARG A 78 4.87 12.97 8.71
N VAL A 79 5.20 12.90 7.42
CA VAL A 79 6.27 12.02 6.91
C VAL A 79 7.64 12.49 7.42
N GLU A 80 8.42 11.60 7.98
CA GLU A 80 9.80 11.82 8.40
C GLU A 80 10.81 11.05 7.55
N SER A 81 10.46 9.84 7.09
CA SER A 81 11.25 9.07 6.15
C SER A 81 10.39 8.41 5.08
N ILE A 82 11.03 8.13 3.95
CA ILE A 82 10.44 7.42 2.82
C ILE A 82 11.43 6.33 2.41
N GLU A 83 10.92 5.11 2.33
CA GLU A 83 11.64 3.94 1.85
C GLU A 83 10.87 3.35 0.67
N TRP A 84 11.52 2.55 -0.18
CA TRP A 84 10.86 1.84 -1.25
C TRP A 84 11.40 0.44 -1.44
N ILE A 85 10.54 -0.43 -1.91
CA ILE A 85 10.80 -1.83 -2.26
C ILE A 85 10.56 -1.94 -3.76
N LEU A 86 11.55 -2.40 -4.51
CA LEU A 86 11.40 -2.66 -5.94
C LEU A 86 10.54 -3.90 -6.15
N ALA A 87 9.74 -3.89 -7.20
CA ALA A 87 8.96 -5.03 -7.65
C ALA A 87 9.27 -5.30 -9.13
N GLY A 88 9.25 -6.56 -9.52
CA GLY A 88 9.45 -6.98 -10.90
C GLY A 88 8.27 -6.65 -11.82
N SER A 89 7.09 -6.36 -11.23
CA SER A 89 5.87 -6.01 -11.97
C SER A 89 4.93 -5.15 -11.12
N GLU A 90 3.95 -4.51 -11.79
CA GLU A 90 2.86 -3.81 -11.09
C GLU A 90 2.01 -4.75 -10.23
N TYR A 91 1.89 -6.02 -10.65
CA TYR A 91 1.15 -7.04 -9.90
C TYR A 91 1.89 -7.44 -8.62
N GLU A 92 3.19 -7.65 -8.69
CA GLU A 92 4.01 -7.91 -7.50
C GLU A 92 3.96 -6.72 -6.54
N ALA A 93 4.07 -5.48 -7.05
CA ALA A 93 3.91 -4.29 -6.23
C ALA A 93 2.54 -4.24 -5.53
N LEU A 94 1.48 -4.69 -6.19
CA LEU A 94 0.15 -4.80 -5.59
C LEU A 94 0.10 -5.79 -4.43
N LEU A 95 0.72 -6.96 -4.59
CA LEU A 95 0.78 -7.98 -3.53
C LEU A 95 1.55 -7.47 -2.31
N ILE A 96 2.72 -6.86 -2.54
CA ILE A 96 3.56 -6.29 -1.48
C ILE A 96 2.79 -5.17 -0.75
N GLU A 97 2.17 -4.22 -1.47
CA GLU A 97 1.36 -3.15 -0.89
C GLU A 97 0.25 -3.71 0.02
N ASN A 98 -0.51 -4.68 -0.50
CA ASN A 98 -1.62 -5.27 0.24
C ASN A 98 -1.18 -5.99 1.52
N ASN A 99 -0.05 -6.72 1.47
CA ASN A 99 0.51 -7.38 2.64
C ASN A 99 0.98 -6.38 3.69
N LEU A 100 1.75 -5.36 3.29
CA LEU A 100 2.22 -4.31 4.21
C LEU A 100 1.07 -3.52 4.84
N ILE A 101 0.00 -3.26 4.09
CA ILE A 101 -1.18 -2.57 4.64
C ILE A 101 -1.91 -3.46 5.66
N LYS A 102 -2.05 -4.75 5.40
CA LYS A 102 -2.67 -5.70 6.35
C LYS A 102 -1.85 -5.84 7.63
N GLU A 103 -0.53 -5.97 7.50
CA GLU A 103 0.40 -6.15 8.61
C GLU A 103 0.47 -4.92 9.50
N HIS A 104 0.66 -3.75 8.91
CA HIS A 104 0.96 -2.52 9.66
C HIS A 104 -0.25 -1.61 9.89
N ASN A 105 -1.38 -1.86 9.22
CA ASN A 105 -2.61 -1.08 9.31
C ASN A 105 -2.40 0.45 9.30
N PRO A 106 -1.73 1.03 8.28
CA PRO A 106 -1.27 2.42 8.32
C PRO A 106 -2.43 3.40 8.40
N LYS A 107 -2.24 4.47 9.19
CA LYS A 107 -3.31 5.45 9.49
C LYS A 107 -3.91 6.11 8.26
N TYR A 108 -3.11 6.38 7.23
CA TYR A 108 -3.55 7.13 6.04
C TYR A 108 -4.00 6.23 4.87
N ASN A 109 -3.95 4.89 5.01
CA ASN A 109 -4.51 3.96 4.03
C ASN A 109 -6.01 3.71 4.26
N ILE A 110 -6.79 4.77 4.49
CA ILE A 110 -8.21 4.71 4.90
C ILE A 110 -9.07 3.93 3.90
N ASN A 111 -8.83 4.09 2.60
CA ASN A 111 -9.65 3.46 1.55
C ASN A 111 -9.53 1.92 1.50
N LEU A 112 -8.48 1.35 2.08
CA LEU A 112 -8.29 -0.10 2.17
C LEU A 112 -8.78 -0.68 3.50
N LYS A 113 -9.03 0.18 4.50
CA LYS A 113 -9.64 -0.21 5.79
C LYS A 113 -11.15 -0.41 5.68
N ASP A 114 -11.85 0.35 4.84
CA ASP A 114 -13.31 0.35 4.71
C ASP A 114 -13.85 -0.73 3.75
N GLY A 115 -13.16 -1.88 3.62
CA GLY A 115 -13.61 -2.99 2.76
C GLY A 115 -13.49 -2.71 1.26
N LYS A 116 -12.90 -1.60 0.84
CA LYS A 116 -12.51 -1.32 -0.56
C LYS A 116 -11.20 -2.03 -0.90
N THR A 117 -11.06 -3.26 -0.44
CA THR A 117 -9.97 -4.14 -0.81
C THR A 117 -10.04 -4.50 -2.29
N TYR A 118 -8.91 -4.85 -2.86
CA TYR A 118 -8.87 -5.41 -4.19
C TYR A 118 -9.74 -6.67 -4.25
N PRO A 119 -10.48 -6.89 -5.35
CA PRO A 119 -11.32 -8.05 -5.48
C PRO A 119 -10.50 -9.35 -5.56
N SER A 120 -11.07 -10.43 -5.05
CA SER A 120 -10.52 -11.79 -5.09
C SER A 120 -11.58 -12.76 -5.64
N ILE A 121 -11.15 -13.90 -6.13
CA ILE A 121 -12.01 -15.03 -6.41
C ILE A 121 -12.13 -15.85 -5.12
N ARG A 122 -13.36 -16.20 -4.73
CA ARG A 122 -13.64 -17.09 -3.62
C ARG A 122 -14.20 -18.39 -4.14
N ILE A 123 -13.70 -19.50 -3.61
CA ILE A 123 -14.25 -20.85 -3.75
C ILE A 123 -14.81 -21.23 -2.39
N THR A 124 -16.12 -21.47 -2.29
CA THR A 124 -16.75 -21.80 -1.00
C THR A 124 -16.42 -23.23 -0.55
N ALA A 125 -16.32 -23.44 0.77
CA ALA A 125 -16.09 -24.74 1.40
C ALA A 125 -17.40 -25.53 1.57
N GLU A 126 -18.25 -25.56 0.54
CA GLU A 126 -19.50 -26.32 0.50
C GLU A 126 -19.29 -27.63 -0.25
N GLU A 127 -20.16 -28.61 -0.07
CA GLU A 127 -20.16 -29.88 -0.84
C GLU A 127 -20.20 -29.65 -2.35
N TYR A 128 -20.95 -28.62 -2.78
CA TYR A 128 -20.99 -28.14 -4.17
C TYR A 128 -20.43 -26.69 -4.21
N PRO A 129 -19.11 -26.52 -4.38
CA PRO A 129 -18.48 -25.24 -4.27
C PRO A 129 -19.00 -24.20 -5.27
N ARG A 130 -19.19 -22.99 -4.81
CA ARG A 130 -19.47 -21.83 -5.68
C ARG A 130 -18.19 -21.05 -5.92
N VAL A 131 -18.04 -20.53 -7.13
CA VAL A 131 -16.89 -19.69 -7.51
C VAL A 131 -17.41 -18.34 -7.94
N PHE A 132 -17.03 -17.30 -7.20
CA PHE A 132 -17.47 -15.92 -7.46
C PHE A 132 -16.49 -14.89 -6.97
N ARG A 133 -16.65 -13.67 -7.49
CA ARG A 133 -15.86 -12.50 -7.06
C ARG A 133 -16.34 -11.98 -5.72
N THR A 134 -15.39 -11.69 -4.83
CA THR A 134 -15.68 -11.05 -3.55
C THR A 134 -14.60 -10.03 -3.19
N ARG A 135 -14.92 -9.10 -2.30
CA ARG A 135 -13.95 -8.21 -1.63
C ARG A 135 -13.86 -8.50 -0.12
N ARG A 136 -14.72 -9.38 0.38
CA ARG A 136 -14.73 -9.80 1.78
C ARG A 136 -14.03 -11.14 1.91
N ILE A 137 -13.10 -11.22 2.83
CA ILE A 137 -12.50 -12.48 3.28
C ILE A 137 -13.22 -12.87 4.55
N ILE A 138 -13.75 -14.08 4.61
CA ILE A 138 -14.48 -14.65 5.74
C ILE A 138 -13.71 -15.92 6.13
N ASP A 139 -13.50 -16.12 7.42
CA ASP A 139 -12.88 -17.32 7.95
C ASP A 139 -13.93 -18.43 8.11
N ASP A 140 -14.24 -19.11 7.01
CA ASP A 140 -15.26 -20.16 6.93
C ASP A 140 -14.74 -21.39 6.14
N GLY A 141 -13.43 -21.54 6.03
CA GLY A 141 -12.80 -22.61 5.27
C GLY A 141 -12.79 -22.43 3.76
N SER A 142 -13.35 -21.32 3.24
CA SER A 142 -13.32 -21.02 1.80
C SER A 142 -11.91 -20.65 1.33
N GLU A 143 -11.59 -21.00 0.08
CA GLU A 143 -10.34 -20.60 -0.56
C GLU A 143 -10.46 -19.26 -1.26
N TYR A 144 -9.39 -18.47 -1.22
CA TYR A 144 -9.34 -17.14 -1.81
C TYR A 144 -8.11 -16.98 -2.71
N TYR A 145 -8.36 -16.58 -3.95
CA TYR A 145 -7.34 -16.34 -4.97
C TYR A 145 -7.30 -14.85 -5.32
N GLY A 146 -6.15 -14.25 -5.27
CA GLY A 146 -5.95 -12.81 -5.50
C GLY A 146 -4.99 -12.18 -4.48
N PRO A 147 -4.95 -10.85 -4.37
CA PRO A 147 -5.85 -9.84 -4.95
C PRO A 147 -5.63 -9.58 -6.45
N PHE A 148 -6.70 -9.21 -7.16
CA PHE A 148 -6.61 -8.82 -8.57
C PHE A 148 -6.69 -7.30 -8.74
N PRO A 149 -5.99 -6.73 -9.75
CA PRO A 149 -5.94 -5.29 -9.95
C PRO A 149 -7.29 -4.69 -10.38
N SER A 150 -8.14 -5.43 -11.07
CA SER A 150 -9.47 -4.98 -11.50
C SER A 150 -10.54 -6.06 -11.36
N ALA A 151 -11.79 -5.62 -11.21
CA ALA A 151 -12.94 -6.50 -11.18
C ALA A 151 -13.22 -7.12 -12.56
N GLU A 152 -13.00 -6.36 -13.62
CA GLU A 152 -13.18 -6.81 -15.01
C GLU A 152 -12.29 -8.00 -15.34
N THR A 153 -11.03 -7.97 -14.91
CA THR A 153 -10.10 -9.10 -15.09
C THR A 153 -10.63 -10.37 -14.45
N ILE A 154 -11.20 -10.30 -13.25
CA ILE A 154 -11.81 -11.45 -12.59
C ILE A 154 -13.03 -11.94 -13.35
N ASP A 155 -13.89 -11.03 -13.80
CA ASP A 155 -15.12 -11.41 -14.49
C ASP A 155 -14.82 -12.18 -15.79
N ILE A 156 -13.78 -11.79 -16.53
CA ILE A 156 -13.28 -12.53 -17.70
C ILE A 156 -12.81 -13.94 -17.32
N TYR A 157 -12.00 -14.06 -16.25
CA TYR A 157 -11.56 -15.39 -15.77
C TYR A 157 -12.73 -16.25 -15.29
N LEU A 158 -13.69 -15.67 -14.56
CA LEU A 158 -14.87 -16.41 -14.09
C LEU A 158 -15.76 -16.88 -15.25
N GLU A 159 -15.90 -16.08 -16.30
CA GLU A 159 -16.63 -16.50 -17.50
C GLU A 159 -15.95 -17.67 -18.22
N LEU A 160 -14.60 -17.61 -18.34
CA LEU A 160 -13.84 -18.72 -18.92
C LEU A 160 -13.97 -19.99 -18.09
N ILE A 161 -13.81 -19.89 -16.77
CA ILE A 161 -13.95 -21.04 -15.85
C ILE A 161 -15.35 -21.65 -15.96
N LYS A 162 -16.40 -20.83 -15.98
CA LYS A 162 -17.80 -21.31 -16.12
C LYS A 162 -18.09 -21.96 -17.47
N LYS A 163 -17.33 -21.61 -18.52
CA LYS A 163 -17.44 -22.28 -19.84
C LYS A 163 -16.74 -23.64 -19.85
N LEU A 164 -15.62 -23.77 -19.14
CA LEU A 164 -14.81 -24.98 -19.12
C LEU A 164 -15.31 -26.02 -18.09
N PHE A 165 -15.90 -25.54 -17.00
CA PHE A 165 -16.34 -26.39 -15.89
C PHE A 165 -17.81 -26.17 -15.57
N PRO A 166 -18.60 -27.26 -15.34
CA PRO A 166 -20.02 -27.17 -14.97
C PRO A 166 -20.20 -26.76 -13.51
N LEU A 167 -19.81 -25.51 -13.18
CA LEU A 167 -19.94 -25.01 -11.84
C LEU A 167 -21.37 -24.63 -11.47
N ARG A 168 -21.71 -24.79 -10.18
CA ARG A 168 -23.01 -24.40 -9.63
C ARG A 168 -23.25 -22.90 -9.85
N ARG A 169 -24.41 -22.53 -10.42
CA ARG A 169 -24.82 -21.14 -10.73
C ARG A 169 -25.87 -20.58 -9.77
N CYS A 170 -26.60 -21.43 -9.06
CA CYS A 170 -27.63 -21.02 -8.10
C CYS A 170 -27.00 -20.59 -6.75
N VAL A 171 -27.67 -19.64 -6.10
CA VAL A 171 -27.31 -19.13 -4.76
C VAL A 171 -27.88 -20.07 -3.70
#